data_0a26c8f9102d3a8cf1e1f6a89b84caf3
#
_entry.id   0a26c8f9102d3a8cf1e1f6a89b84caf3
#
_cell.length_a   1.000
_cell.length_b   1.000
_cell.length_c   1.000
_cell.angle_alpha   90.00
_cell.angle_beta   90.00
_cell.angle_gamma   90.00
#
_symmetry.space_group_name_H-M   'P 1'
#
loop_
_entity.id
_entity.type
_entity.pdbx_description
1 polymer ?
#
loop_
_entity_poly.entity_id
_entity_poly.type
_entity_poly.pdbx_seq_one_letter_code
_entity_poly.pdbx_strand_id
1 'polypeptide(L)'
;MKILLITLSLMVFSINAQEVPLYEQITSNVPELNEKTEVYLGDRMLIQREGEYRECIVPKTTYEKRALAADWIIKAKQPLCKRDADDEFYHPPSYSLVVACNGGDVSGAGCNTFVRLLNKNDKYELTICQGKMMGKGGNCYKKLRQKNLTDKDIEINDRYFIYTENTFQQSIEYAGRDEDNLKFTYSEFTDGFARQAFTREFQIDYAKGDVAAYKGAIIKIHDATNVNIVYEVIRNFQQ
;
A
#
# COMPACT_ATOMS: atom_id res chain seq x y z
N MET A 1 -42.93 0.85 -62.49
CA MET A 1 -42.21 1.77 -61.59
C MET A 1 -41.85 0.94 -60.36
N LYS A 2 -40.60 0.41 -60.27
CA LYS A 2 -40.15 -0.42 -59.15
C LYS A 2 -39.40 0.48 -58.15
N ILE A 3 -39.95 0.60 -56.95
CA ILE A 3 -39.33 1.34 -55.87
C ILE A 3 -38.32 0.39 -55.17
N LEU A 4 -37.04 0.73 -55.26
CA LEU A 4 -35.96 0.04 -54.58
C LEU A 4 -35.79 0.60 -53.16
N LEU A 5 -36.23 -0.14 -52.16
CA LEU A 5 -36.00 0.19 -50.75
C LEU A 5 -34.55 -0.21 -50.38
N ILE A 6 -33.68 0.79 -50.19
CA ILE A 6 -32.35 0.58 -49.64
C ILE A 6 -32.47 0.66 -48.11
N THR A 7 -32.36 -0.50 -47.46
CA THR A 7 -32.25 -0.56 -46.01
C THR A 7 -30.79 -0.28 -45.61
N LEU A 8 -30.59 0.91 -45.01
CA LEU A 8 -29.30 1.32 -44.42
C LEU A 8 -29.16 0.64 -43.05
N SER A 9 -28.37 -0.43 -42.98
CA SER A 9 -28.06 -1.11 -41.74
C SER A 9 -26.98 -0.29 -40.96
N LEU A 10 -27.38 0.40 -39.90
CA LEU A 10 -26.47 1.02 -38.96
C LEU A 10 -25.80 -0.09 -38.13
N MET A 11 -24.55 -0.42 -38.45
CA MET A 11 -23.70 -1.17 -37.53
C MET A 11 -23.29 -0.30 -36.38
N VAL A 12 -23.90 -0.53 -35.22
CA VAL A 12 -23.45 0.04 -33.97
C VAL A 12 -22.24 -0.76 -33.51
N PHE A 13 -21.05 -0.21 -33.73
CA PHE A 13 -19.84 -0.74 -33.09
C PHE A 13 -19.90 -0.36 -31.62
N SER A 14 -20.25 -1.30 -30.77
CA SER A 14 -20.05 -1.18 -29.32
C SER A 14 -18.52 -1.22 -29.08
N ILE A 15 -17.92 -0.06 -28.91
CA ILE A 15 -16.56 0.05 -28.35
C ILE A 15 -16.70 -0.35 -26.89
N ASN A 16 -16.43 -1.59 -26.56
CA ASN A 16 -16.13 -1.99 -25.20
C ASN A 16 -14.83 -1.27 -24.83
N ALA A 17 -14.90 -0.12 -24.22
CA ALA A 17 -13.79 0.46 -23.51
C ALA A 17 -13.49 -0.51 -22.37
N GLN A 18 -12.53 -1.39 -22.58
CA GLN A 18 -11.94 -2.20 -21.54
C GLN A 18 -11.32 -1.21 -20.58
N GLU A 19 -11.90 -1.04 -19.39
CA GLU A 19 -11.28 -0.25 -18.34
C GLU A 19 -9.93 -0.88 -18.06
N VAL A 20 -8.87 -0.22 -18.51
CA VAL A 20 -7.51 -0.62 -18.17
C VAL A 20 -7.41 -0.44 -16.65
N PRO A 21 -7.13 -1.49 -15.88
CA PRO A 21 -6.95 -1.33 -14.44
C PRO A 21 -5.86 -0.29 -14.22
N LEU A 22 -6.18 0.74 -13.45
CA LEU A 22 -5.39 1.94 -13.27
C LEU A 22 -4.02 1.68 -12.68
N TYR A 23 -3.89 0.59 -11.95
CA TYR A 23 -2.65 0.10 -11.39
C TYR A 23 -2.62 -1.42 -11.44
N GLU A 24 -1.52 -1.97 -11.90
CA GLU A 24 -1.32 -3.41 -11.93
C GLU A 24 -1.18 -3.95 -10.50
N GLN A 25 -2.00 -4.94 -10.15
CA GLN A 25 -1.81 -5.68 -8.91
C GLN A 25 -0.53 -6.50 -8.99
N ILE A 26 0.29 -6.39 -7.98
CA ILE A 26 1.55 -7.12 -7.89
C ILE A 26 1.70 -7.79 -6.54
N THR A 27 2.47 -8.86 -6.52
CA THR A 27 2.92 -9.50 -5.29
C THR A 27 4.24 -8.90 -4.86
N SER A 28 4.28 -8.27 -3.67
CA SER A 28 5.49 -7.77 -3.05
C SER A 28 6.05 -8.80 -2.08
N ASN A 29 7.34 -9.02 -2.14
CA ASN A 29 8.08 -9.90 -1.24
C ASN A 29 9.16 -9.11 -0.52
N VAL A 30 9.30 -9.30 0.78
CA VAL A 30 10.30 -8.64 1.62
C VAL A 30 10.94 -9.69 2.52
N PRO A 31 12.28 -9.83 2.51
CA PRO A 31 13.27 -9.15 1.67
C PRO A 31 13.20 -9.59 0.21
N GLU A 32 14.00 -8.95 -0.64
CA GLU A 32 14.21 -9.39 -2.02
C GLU A 32 14.92 -10.74 -2.08
N LEU A 33 14.78 -11.45 -3.21
CA LEU A 33 15.44 -12.74 -3.38
C LEU A 33 16.95 -12.58 -3.41
N ASN A 34 17.65 -13.55 -2.78
CA ASN A 34 19.11 -13.63 -2.72
C ASN A 34 19.78 -12.42 -2.02
N GLU A 35 19.02 -11.67 -1.24
CA GLU A 35 19.54 -10.63 -0.38
C GLU A 35 19.87 -11.20 1.00
N LYS A 36 21.14 -11.06 1.42
CA LYS A 36 21.56 -11.48 2.76
C LYS A 36 21.03 -10.52 3.81
N THR A 37 20.17 -11.01 4.65
CA THR A 37 19.40 -10.24 5.65
C THR A 37 19.61 -10.80 7.03
N GLU A 38 19.60 -9.95 8.06
CA GLU A 38 19.62 -10.32 9.46
C GLU A 38 18.34 -9.84 10.14
N VAL A 39 17.73 -10.71 10.96
CA VAL A 39 16.59 -10.37 11.80
C VAL A 39 16.75 -10.98 13.19
N TYR A 40 16.00 -10.45 14.15
CA TYR A 40 16.01 -10.89 15.53
C TYR A 40 14.84 -11.82 15.85
N LEU A 41 14.91 -12.48 17.00
CA LEU A 41 13.83 -13.31 17.53
C LEU A 41 12.51 -12.54 17.57
N GLY A 42 11.48 -13.09 16.97
CA GLY A 42 10.15 -12.50 16.83
C GLY A 42 9.98 -11.60 15.59
N ASP A 43 11.06 -11.35 14.83
CA ASP A 43 10.96 -10.60 13.59
C ASP A 43 10.55 -11.48 12.41
N ARG A 44 9.87 -10.88 11.45
CA ARG A 44 9.47 -11.55 10.22
C ARG A 44 10.65 -11.66 9.25
N MET A 45 10.94 -12.86 8.83
CA MET A 45 11.99 -13.20 7.88
C MET A 45 11.55 -13.07 6.43
N LEU A 46 10.31 -13.42 6.16
CA LEU A 46 9.71 -13.36 4.83
C LEU A 46 8.28 -12.89 4.96
N ILE A 47 7.94 -11.89 4.17
CA ILE A 47 6.56 -11.40 4.02
C ILE A 47 6.23 -11.38 2.54
N GLN A 48 5.15 -12.04 2.17
CA GLN A 48 4.56 -11.94 0.83
C GLN A 48 3.16 -11.34 0.96
N ARG A 49 2.87 -10.33 0.17
CA ARG A 49 1.62 -9.59 0.22
C ARG A 49 1.27 -9.02 -1.15
N GLU A 50 -0.03 -8.88 -1.40
CA GLU A 50 -0.54 -8.28 -2.60
C GLU A 50 -0.77 -6.78 -2.40
N GLY A 51 -0.57 -6.03 -3.45
CA GLY A 51 -0.77 -4.59 -3.48
C GLY A 51 -0.50 -4.02 -4.86
N GLU A 52 -0.36 -2.72 -4.90
CA GLU A 52 -0.11 -1.99 -6.13
C GLU A 52 0.87 -0.84 -5.89
N TYR A 53 1.62 -0.46 -6.91
CA TYR A 53 2.42 0.75 -6.85
C TYR A 53 1.57 1.94 -7.31
N ARG A 54 1.61 3.02 -6.52
CA ARG A 54 0.94 4.28 -6.86
C ARG A 54 1.90 5.47 -6.74
N GLU A 55 1.61 6.51 -7.48
CA GLU A 55 2.22 7.81 -7.22
C GLU A 55 1.63 8.38 -5.93
N CYS A 56 2.51 8.65 -4.96
CA CYS A 56 2.13 9.16 -3.65
C CYS A 56 3.01 10.33 -3.23
N ILE A 57 2.46 11.17 -2.38
CA ILE A 57 3.20 12.16 -1.61
C ILE A 57 3.20 11.75 -0.14
N VAL A 58 4.36 11.89 0.50
CA VAL A 58 4.52 11.58 1.92
C VAL A 58 4.99 12.84 2.65
N PRO A 59 4.12 13.50 3.43
CA PRO A 59 4.51 14.64 4.24
C PRO A 59 5.54 14.26 5.29
N LYS A 60 6.63 15.01 5.42
CA LYS A 60 7.66 14.78 6.45
C LYS A 60 7.31 15.43 7.78
N THR A 61 6.41 16.42 7.74
CA THR A 61 5.88 17.12 8.92
C THR A 61 4.37 17.11 8.93
N THR A 62 3.76 17.25 10.09
CA THR A 62 2.30 17.36 10.20
C THR A 62 1.88 18.80 9.86
N TYR A 63 0.88 18.93 9.00
CA TYR A 63 0.28 20.21 8.64
C TYR A 63 -1.09 20.33 9.27
N GLU A 64 -1.27 21.39 10.07
CA GLU A 64 -2.54 21.68 10.73
C GLU A 64 -3.06 23.03 10.26
N LYS A 65 -4.32 23.09 9.93
CA LYS A 65 -5.02 24.32 9.56
C LYS A 65 -6.40 24.34 10.18
N ARG A 66 -6.73 25.43 10.85
CA ARG A 66 -8.06 25.66 11.39
C ARG A 66 -8.85 26.61 10.50
N ALA A 67 -10.00 26.19 10.03
CA ALA A 67 -10.90 27.02 9.24
C ALA A 67 -12.34 26.58 9.41
N LEU A 68 -13.28 27.54 9.55
CA LEU A 68 -14.73 27.33 9.54
C LEU A 68 -15.22 26.25 10.52
N ALA A 69 -14.78 26.26 11.75
CA ALA A 69 -15.16 25.29 12.78
C ALA A 69 -14.63 23.85 12.54
N ALA A 70 -13.68 23.65 11.64
CA ALA A 70 -13.02 22.38 11.40
C ALA A 70 -11.50 22.51 11.54
N ASP A 71 -10.87 21.53 12.16
CA ASP A 71 -9.42 21.36 12.17
C ASP A 71 -9.04 20.38 11.05
N TRP A 72 -8.12 20.82 10.20
CA TRP A 72 -7.64 20.05 9.05
C TRP A 72 -6.22 19.61 9.32
N ILE A 73 -6.02 18.30 9.41
CA ILE A 73 -4.73 17.72 9.77
C ILE A 73 -4.27 16.77 8.67
N ILE A 74 -3.06 16.98 8.17
CA ILE A 74 -2.35 16.02 7.32
C ILE A 74 -1.17 15.54 8.15
N LYS A 75 -1.20 14.27 8.53
CA LYS A 75 -0.20 13.69 9.43
C LYS A 75 1.13 13.44 8.70
N ALA A 76 2.24 13.69 9.41
CA ALA A 76 3.56 13.29 8.95
C ALA A 76 3.62 11.78 8.69
N LYS A 77 4.42 11.39 7.69
CA LYS A 77 4.67 10.00 7.28
C LYS A 77 3.44 9.23 6.80
N GLN A 78 2.31 9.91 6.60
CA GLN A 78 1.12 9.29 6.04
C GLN A 78 1.11 9.49 4.53
N PRO A 79 1.17 8.42 3.73
CA PRO A 79 1.11 8.55 2.28
C PRO A 79 -0.27 9.02 1.84
N LEU A 80 -0.29 9.89 0.86
CA LEU A 80 -1.47 10.35 0.13
C LEU A 80 -1.23 10.00 -1.32
N CYS A 81 -2.11 9.24 -1.94
CA CYS A 81 -1.85 8.63 -3.23
C CYS A 81 -2.90 8.97 -4.27
N LYS A 82 -2.51 9.03 -5.52
CA LYS A 82 -3.43 9.13 -6.63
C LYS A 82 -4.28 7.86 -6.70
N ARG A 83 -5.56 8.00 -7.06
CA ARG A 83 -6.43 6.86 -7.31
C ARG A 83 -6.21 6.24 -8.68
N ASP A 84 -5.82 7.09 -9.63
CA ASP A 84 -5.49 6.73 -11.00
C ASP A 84 -4.38 7.65 -11.55
N ALA A 85 -3.78 7.27 -12.67
CA ALA A 85 -2.66 8.00 -13.25
C ALA A 85 -3.04 9.43 -13.66
N ASP A 86 -4.29 9.66 -14.05
CA ASP A 86 -4.80 10.96 -14.49
C ASP A 86 -5.40 11.79 -13.35
N ASP A 87 -5.40 11.25 -12.11
CA ASP A 87 -5.93 11.96 -10.96
C ASP A 87 -5.01 13.15 -10.60
N GLU A 88 -5.58 14.34 -10.54
CA GLU A 88 -4.87 15.54 -10.07
C GLU A 88 -4.80 15.64 -8.55
N PHE A 89 -5.46 14.71 -7.84
CA PHE A 89 -5.60 14.71 -6.40
C PHE A 89 -4.94 13.49 -5.75
N TYR A 90 -4.41 13.70 -4.55
CA TYR A 90 -3.86 12.66 -3.71
C TYR A 90 -4.81 12.35 -2.57
N HIS A 91 -5.14 11.09 -2.41
CA HIS A 91 -6.10 10.58 -1.44
C HIS A 91 -5.38 9.73 -0.39
N PRO A 92 -5.88 9.69 0.84
CA PRO A 92 -5.37 8.72 1.82
C PRO A 92 -5.63 7.30 1.30
N PRO A 93 -4.66 6.38 1.38
CA PRO A 93 -4.90 4.98 1.06
C PRO A 93 -5.91 4.44 2.07
N SER A 94 -6.93 3.81 1.55
CA SER A 94 -8.04 3.23 2.32
C SER A 94 -8.58 4.07 3.48
N TYR A 95 -9.82 3.99 3.77
CA TYR A 95 -10.68 4.61 4.79
C TYR A 95 -10.08 5.14 6.12
N SER A 96 -8.78 5.11 6.30
CA SER A 96 -8.11 5.76 7.42
C SER A 96 -8.13 7.28 7.21
N LEU A 97 -9.11 7.91 7.77
CA LEU A 97 -9.33 9.33 7.80
C LEU A 97 -8.09 10.09 8.27
N VAL A 98 -7.47 10.77 7.34
CA VAL A 98 -6.33 11.64 7.58
C VAL A 98 -6.77 13.02 8.03
N VAL A 99 -8.05 13.33 7.95
CA VAL A 99 -8.57 14.64 8.26
C VAL A 99 -9.67 14.53 9.30
N ALA A 100 -9.36 14.94 10.51
CA ALA A 100 -10.37 15.15 11.52
C ALA A 100 -11.23 16.36 11.09
N CYS A 101 -12.46 16.09 10.68
CA CYS A 101 -13.47 17.14 10.56
C CYS A 101 -14.13 17.29 11.93
N ASN A 102 -13.85 18.38 12.63
CA ASN A 102 -14.48 18.73 13.91
C ASN A 102 -14.48 17.66 15.02
N GLY A 103 -13.41 17.59 15.77
CA GLY A 103 -13.44 17.17 17.18
C GLY A 103 -13.91 15.78 17.51
N GLY A 104 -13.83 14.83 16.57
CA GLY A 104 -14.15 13.45 16.82
C GLY A 104 -13.65 12.54 15.70
N ASP A 105 -13.42 11.28 16.01
CA ASP A 105 -13.24 10.24 15.02
C ASP A 105 -14.44 10.22 14.10
N VAL A 106 -14.32 10.84 12.92
CA VAL A 106 -15.42 10.91 11.99
C VAL A 106 -15.37 9.73 11.03
N SER A 107 -15.89 8.63 11.45
CA SER A 107 -16.46 7.59 10.59
C SER A 107 -17.79 8.06 10.00
N GLY A 108 -17.86 9.28 9.52
CA GLY A 108 -19.10 9.88 9.03
C GLY A 108 -19.01 10.28 7.57
N ALA A 109 -20.02 9.97 6.80
CA ALA A 109 -20.20 10.14 5.35
C ALA A 109 -20.02 11.58 4.79
N GLY A 110 -19.35 12.48 5.50
CA GLY A 110 -19.24 13.90 5.18
C GLY A 110 -17.89 14.43 4.75
N CYS A 111 -16.79 13.72 4.99
CA CYS A 111 -15.45 14.26 4.78
C CYS A 111 -14.64 13.48 3.74
N ASN A 112 -15.12 13.47 2.51
CA ASN A 112 -14.30 13.03 1.39
C ASN A 112 -13.24 14.10 1.11
N THR A 113 -12.13 14.04 1.86
CA THR A 113 -11.05 15.02 1.80
C THR A 113 -9.85 14.45 1.06
N PHE A 114 -9.26 15.24 0.22
CA PHE A 114 -8.08 14.91 -0.56
C PHE A 114 -7.20 16.15 -0.72
N VAL A 115 -6.03 15.98 -1.28
CA VAL A 115 -5.02 17.01 -1.37
C VAL A 115 -4.65 17.23 -2.82
N ARG A 116 -4.51 18.49 -3.22
CA ARG A 116 -3.90 18.85 -4.49
C ARG A 116 -2.50 19.38 -4.25
N LEU A 117 -1.52 18.81 -4.96
CA LEU A 117 -0.15 19.28 -4.99
C LEU A 117 0.09 20.03 -6.31
N LEU A 118 0.60 21.24 -6.21
CA LEU A 118 1.03 22.02 -7.37
C LEU A 118 2.52 22.30 -7.25
N ASN A 119 3.27 22.04 -8.32
CA ASN A 119 4.66 22.48 -8.43
C ASN A 119 4.70 23.87 -9.06
N LYS A 120 5.37 24.81 -8.41
CA LYS A 120 5.55 26.19 -8.86
C LYS A 120 6.99 26.63 -8.62
N ASN A 121 7.79 26.68 -9.69
CA ASN A 121 9.17 27.15 -9.62
C ASN A 121 10.00 26.41 -8.54
N ASP A 122 10.06 25.09 -8.64
CA ASP A 122 10.77 24.20 -7.72
C ASP A 122 10.30 24.24 -6.25
N LYS A 123 9.09 24.75 -6.04
CA LYS A 123 8.41 24.73 -4.74
C LYS A 123 7.04 24.12 -4.88
N TYR A 124 6.64 23.39 -3.86
CA TYR A 124 5.32 22.77 -3.83
C TYR A 124 4.32 23.63 -3.06
N GLU A 125 3.10 23.59 -3.53
CA GLU A 125 1.95 24.15 -2.86
C GLU A 125 0.91 23.03 -2.63
N LEU A 126 0.68 22.70 -1.37
CA LEU A 126 -0.27 21.67 -0.96
C LEU A 126 -1.57 22.35 -0.54
N THR A 127 -2.69 21.96 -1.14
CA THR A 127 -4.00 22.53 -0.84
C THR A 127 -4.96 21.42 -0.44
N ILE A 128 -5.61 21.57 0.69
CA ILE A 128 -6.66 20.65 1.13
C ILE A 128 -7.94 20.94 0.36
N CYS A 129 -8.53 19.88 -0.16
CA CYS A 129 -9.74 19.90 -0.97
C CYS A 129 -10.79 18.98 -0.35
N GLN A 130 -12.05 19.27 -0.57
CA GLN A 130 -13.17 18.45 -0.13
C GLN A 130 -13.99 18.03 -1.35
N GLY A 131 -14.34 16.75 -1.43
CA GLY A 131 -15.15 16.21 -2.50
C GLY A 131 -16.54 16.83 -2.53
N LYS A 132 -17.12 16.94 -3.71
CA LYS A 132 -18.55 17.27 -3.84
C LYS A 132 -19.36 16.05 -3.40
N MET A 133 -20.48 16.26 -2.74
CA MET A 133 -21.40 15.20 -2.32
C MET A 133 -21.91 14.35 -3.49
N MET A 134 -21.90 14.89 -4.69
CA MET A 134 -22.24 14.18 -5.93
C MET A 134 -21.33 14.67 -7.06
N GLY A 135 -20.65 13.74 -7.75
CA GLY A 135 -19.87 13.98 -8.96
C GLY A 135 -18.36 13.97 -8.79
N LYS A 136 -17.65 14.00 -9.92
CA LYS A 136 -16.19 14.07 -9.98
C LYS A 136 -15.70 15.48 -9.61
N GLY A 137 -14.55 15.56 -8.92
CA GLY A 137 -13.89 16.80 -8.53
C GLY A 137 -14.21 17.25 -7.11
N GLY A 138 -13.59 18.33 -6.69
CA GLY A 138 -13.69 18.86 -5.34
C GLY A 138 -13.45 20.37 -5.26
N ASN A 139 -13.83 20.95 -4.14
CA ASN A 139 -13.56 22.33 -3.82
C ASN A 139 -12.23 22.44 -3.04
N CYS A 140 -11.26 23.11 -3.61
CA CYS A 140 -9.99 23.37 -2.94
C CYS A 140 -10.02 24.74 -2.24
N TYR A 141 -9.72 24.73 -0.96
CA TYR A 141 -9.86 25.93 -0.14
C TYR A 141 -8.57 26.73 -0.07
N LYS A 142 -8.57 27.94 -0.63
CA LYS A 142 -7.39 28.83 -0.63
C LYS A 142 -6.83 29.10 0.79
N LYS A 143 -7.68 29.08 1.82
CA LYS A 143 -7.29 29.26 3.22
C LYS A 143 -6.57 28.04 3.80
N LEU A 144 -6.76 26.85 3.23
CA LEU A 144 -6.15 25.60 3.67
C LEU A 144 -4.92 25.25 2.84
N ARG A 145 -4.20 26.25 2.39
CA ARG A 145 -3.04 26.12 1.51
C ARG A 145 -1.75 26.23 2.30
N GLN A 146 -0.84 25.31 2.07
CA GLN A 146 0.54 25.36 2.53
C GLN A 146 1.44 25.63 1.33
N LYS A 147 2.23 26.70 1.38
CA LYS A 147 3.07 27.16 0.28
C LYS A 147 4.55 27.02 0.59
N ASN A 148 5.36 27.11 -0.48
CA ASN A 148 6.82 27.11 -0.39
C ASN A 148 7.41 25.83 0.22
N LEU A 149 6.73 24.71 0.06
CA LEU A 149 7.24 23.41 0.43
C LEU A 149 8.33 22.97 -0.55
N THR A 150 9.25 22.17 -0.05
CA THR A 150 10.38 21.63 -0.80
C THR A 150 10.48 20.13 -0.57
N ASP A 151 11.44 19.47 -1.20
CA ASP A 151 11.73 18.04 -0.97
C ASP A 151 12.12 17.72 0.49
N LYS A 152 12.45 18.75 1.29
CA LYS A 152 12.65 18.58 2.73
C LYS A 152 11.34 18.41 3.51
N ASP A 153 10.25 18.89 2.95
CA ASP A 153 8.93 18.94 3.58
C ASP A 153 8.01 17.82 3.08
N ILE A 154 8.14 17.46 1.81
CA ILE A 154 7.33 16.43 1.15
C ILE A 154 8.26 15.53 0.33
N GLU A 155 8.05 14.23 0.42
CA GLU A 155 8.61 13.24 -0.48
C GLU A 155 7.57 12.92 -1.55
N ILE A 156 7.97 12.94 -2.82
CA ILE A 156 7.15 12.47 -3.94
C ILE A 156 7.72 11.14 -4.38
N ASN A 157 6.89 10.12 -4.42
CA ASN A 157 7.27 8.78 -4.78
C ASN A 157 6.26 8.23 -5.81
N ASP A 158 6.71 8.06 -7.03
CA ASP A 158 5.94 7.57 -8.18
C ASP A 158 5.71 6.06 -8.13
N ARG A 159 6.39 5.33 -7.25
CA ARG A 159 6.26 3.89 -7.05
C ARG A 159 6.11 3.52 -5.58
N TYR A 160 5.22 4.20 -4.86
CA TYR A 160 4.91 3.85 -3.48
C TYR A 160 4.00 2.63 -3.43
N PHE A 161 4.45 1.59 -2.71
CA PHE A 161 3.66 0.36 -2.58
C PHE A 161 2.52 0.54 -1.59
N ILE A 162 1.30 0.25 -2.04
CA ILE A 162 0.09 0.29 -1.22
C ILE A 162 -0.50 -1.11 -1.18
N TYR A 163 -0.85 -1.55 0.03
CA TYR A 163 -1.64 -2.77 0.18
C TYR A 163 -3.05 -2.52 -0.28
N THR A 164 -3.58 -3.40 -1.10
CA THR A 164 -5.03 -3.45 -1.32
C THR A 164 -5.71 -4.00 -0.08
N GLU A 165 -6.84 -3.42 0.31
CA GLU A 165 -7.68 -3.96 1.39
C GLU A 165 -8.15 -5.37 1.01
N ASN A 166 -8.30 -6.23 2.01
CA ASN A 166 -8.69 -7.63 1.84
C ASN A 166 -7.65 -8.51 1.14
N THR A 167 -6.38 -8.11 1.11
CA THR A 167 -5.35 -8.93 0.50
C THR A 167 -4.85 -10.01 1.42
N PHE A 168 -4.57 -11.14 0.81
CA PHE A 168 -3.92 -12.25 1.45
C PHE A 168 -2.45 -11.94 1.68
N GLN A 169 -1.98 -12.15 2.91
CA GLN A 169 -0.59 -12.00 3.28
C GLN A 169 -0.10 -13.27 3.95
N GLN A 170 1.11 -13.67 3.63
CA GLN A 170 1.82 -14.77 4.26
C GLN A 170 3.12 -14.27 4.88
N SER A 171 3.51 -14.84 6.01
CA SER A 171 4.80 -14.51 6.62
C SER A 171 5.43 -15.72 7.29
N ILE A 172 6.77 -15.71 7.36
CA ILE A 172 7.58 -16.57 8.23
C ILE A 172 8.31 -15.67 9.21
N GLU A 173 8.25 -16.02 10.48
CA GLU A 173 8.90 -15.34 11.59
C GLU A 173 9.94 -16.27 12.22
N TYR A 174 11.05 -15.71 12.70
CA TYR A 174 12.05 -16.45 13.43
C TYR A 174 11.62 -16.63 14.88
N ALA A 175 11.43 -17.87 15.31
CA ALA A 175 10.99 -18.24 16.66
C ALA A 175 12.14 -18.74 17.57
N GLY A 176 13.38 -18.62 17.08
CA GLY A 176 14.58 -18.92 17.87
C GLY A 176 15.23 -20.27 17.56
N ARG A 177 16.30 -20.54 18.29
CA ARG A 177 17.08 -21.78 18.21
C ARG A 177 17.06 -22.52 19.55
N ASP A 178 16.91 -23.82 19.48
CA ASP A 178 16.94 -24.71 20.62
C ASP A 178 17.86 -25.89 20.26
N GLU A 179 19.08 -25.91 20.81
CA GLU A 179 20.17 -26.80 20.39
C GLU A 179 20.42 -26.73 18.89
N ASP A 180 20.16 -27.79 18.15
CA ASP A 180 20.31 -27.88 16.71
C ASP A 180 19.00 -27.56 15.94
N ASN A 181 17.90 -27.29 16.65
CA ASN A 181 16.62 -27.01 16.02
C ASN A 181 16.39 -25.51 15.88
N LEU A 182 16.19 -25.05 14.64
CA LEU A 182 15.72 -23.70 14.35
C LEU A 182 14.18 -23.74 14.25
N LYS A 183 13.53 -22.86 14.98
CA LYS A 183 12.08 -22.76 15.08
C LYS A 183 11.57 -21.56 14.31
N PHE A 184 10.45 -21.73 13.64
CA PHE A 184 9.81 -20.71 12.81
C PHE A 184 8.31 -20.74 13.00
N THR A 185 7.68 -19.58 12.84
CA THR A 185 6.22 -19.45 12.83
C THR A 185 5.77 -18.96 11.46
N TYR A 186 4.95 -19.75 10.78
CA TYR A 186 4.25 -19.35 9.58
C TYR A 186 2.88 -18.78 9.95
N SER A 187 2.48 -17.65 9.34
CA SER A 187 1.19 -17.02 9.56
C SER A 187 0.56 -16.52 8.26
N GLU A 188 -0.76 -16.68 8.17
CA GLU A 188 -1.59 -16.08 7.13
C GLU A 188 -2.45 -14.97 7.71
N PHE A 189 -2.61 -13.90 6.94
CA PHE A 189 -3.43 -12.75 7.29
C PHE A 189 -4.39 -12.46 6.15
N THR A 190 -5.59 -12.01 6.50
CA THR A 190 -6.55 -11.44 5.56
C THR A 190 -7.14 -10.21 6.23
N ASP A 191 -7.31 -9.11 5.50
CA ASP A 191 -7.84 -7.85 6.03
C ASP A 191 -7.03 -7.25 7.18
N GLY A 192 -5.71 -7.53 7.21
CA GLY A 192 -4.84 -7.08 8.29
C GLY A 192 -5.01 -7.85 9.60
N PHE A 193 -5.93 -8.81 9.68
CA PHE A 193 -6.14 -9.67 10.84
C PHE A 193 -5.48 -11.02 10.66
N ALA A 194 -4.78 -11.49 11.71
CA ALA A 194 -4.24 -12.83 11.72
C ALA A 194 -5.37 -13.86 11.68
N ARG A 195 -5.30 -14.76 10.72
CA ARG A 195 -6.21 -15.92 10.68
C ARG A 195 -5.70 -16.95 11.67
N GLN A 196 -6.24 -16.99 12.90
CA GLN A 196 -5.82 -17.91 13.96
C GLN A 196 -5.74 -19.38 13.50
N ALA A 197 -6.60 -19.78 12.58
CA ALA A 197 -6.61 -21.14 12.02
C ALA A 197 -5.39 -21.46 11.12
N PHE A 198 -4.60 -20.45 10.73
CA PHE A 198 -3.52 -20.58 9.75
C PHE A 198 -2.15 -20.15 10.29
N THR A 199 -1.98 -20.14 11.59
CA THR A 199 -0.65 -20.06 12.21
C THR A 199 -0.13 -21.48 12.46
N ARG A 200 1.09 -21.74 12.01
CA ARG A 200 1.76 -23.04 12.15
C ARG A 200 3.21 -22.84 12.54
N GLU A 201 3.63 -23.57 13.55
CA GLU A 201 5.03 -23.69 13.90
C GLU A 201 5.66 -24.83 13.10
N PHE A 202 6.89 -24.63 12.66
CA PHE A 202 7.72 -25.65 12.05
C PHE A 202 9.17 -25.48 12.48
N GLN A 203 9.97 -26.51 12.34
CA GLN A 203 11.37 -26.49 12.72
C GLN A 203 12.22 -27.27 11.72
N ILE A 204 13.49 -26.93 11.66
CA ILE A 204 14.50 -27.69 10.94
C ILE A 204 15.63 -28.09 11.87
N ASP A 205 16.24 -29.23 11.60
CA ASP A 205 17.48 -29.67 12.23
C ASP A 205 18.65 -29.04 11.48
N TYR A 206 19.23 -27.98 12.05
CA TYR A 206 20.30 -27.19 11.43
C TYR A 206 21.63 -27.98 11.32
N ALA A 207 21.83 -29.00 12.15
CA ALA A 207 22.99 -29.90 12.01
C ALA A 207 22.92 -30.79 10.75
N LYS A 208 21.69 -30.99 10.19
CA LYS A 208 21.46 -31.77 8.97
C LYS A 208 21.38 -30.95 7.70
N GLY A 209 21.26 -29.64 7.82
CA GLY A 209 21.20 -28.75 6.66
C GLY A 209 20.86 -27.32 7.02
N ASP A 210 21.21 -26.42 6.10
CA ASP A 210 21.09 -24.97 6.26
C ASP A 210 19.90 -24.37 5.49
N VAL A 211 18.94 -25.22 5.08
CA VAL A 211 17.77 -24.78 4.29
C VAL A 211 16.47 -25.03 5.01
N ALA A 212 15.71 -23.98 5.24
CA ALA A 212 14.32 -24.05 5.68
C ALA A 212 13.38 -23.96 4.47
N ALA A 213 12.40 -24.87 4.41
CA ALA A 213 11.39 -24.85 3.34
C ALA A 213 9.99 -25.00 3.91
N TYR A 214 9.08 -24.11 3.53
CA TYR A 214 7.69 -24.16 3.93
C TYR A 214 6.77 -23.48 2.91
N LYS A 215 5.63 -24.11 2.56
CA LYS A 215 4.64 -23.57 1.60
C LYS A 215 5.28 -23.08 0.27
N GLY A 216 6.30 -23.77 -0.19
CA GLY A 216 7.02 -23.42 -1.41
C GLY A 216 8.13 -22.38 -1.22
N ALA A 217 8.14 -21.62 -0.14
CA ALA A 217 9.26 -20.76 0.20
C ALA A 217 10.50 -21.59 0.53
N ILE A 218 11.68 -21.09 0.12
CA ILE A 218 12.98 -21.68 0.44
C ILE A 218 13.88 -20.57 0.98
N ILE A 219 14.40 -20.79 2.17
CA ILE A 219 15.25 -19.86 2.90
C ILE A 219 16.56 -20.58 3.21
N LYS A 220 17.67 -20.03 2.77
CA LYS A 220 19.00 -20.50 3.13
C LYS A 220 19.51 -19.74 4.33
N ILE A 221 20.02 -20.46 5.32
CA ILE A 221 20.49 -19.93 6.58
C ILE A 221 22.01 -19.89 6.56
N HIS A 222 22.58 -18.73 6.86
CA HIS A 222 24.01 -18.53 6.92
C HIS A 222 24.56 -18.64 8.34
N ASP A 223 23.78 -18.14 9.31
CA ASP A 223 24.08 -18.21 10.73
C ASP A 223 22.79 -18.08 11.56
N ALA A 224 22.73 -18.72 12.71
CA ALA A 224 21.59 -18.65 13.58
C ALA A 224 21.98 -18.88 15.04
N THR A 225 21.48 -17.99 15.89
CA THR A 225 21.55 -18.07 17.34
C THR A 225 20.13 -18.10 17.92
N ASN A 226 19.97 -18.24 19.22
CA ASN A 226 18.64 -18.08 19.83
C ASN A 226 18.15 -16.61 19.87
N VAL A 227 18.94 -15.64 19.39
CA VAL A 227 18.61 -14.19 19.40
C VAL A 227 18.40 -13.63 18.00
N ASN A 228 19.20 -14.08 17.02
CA ASN A 228 19.18 -13.57 15.64
C ASN A 228 19.44 -14.68 14.64
N ILE A 229 19.07 -14.41 13.40
CA ILE A 229 19.32 -15.29 12.26
C ILE A 229 19.78 -14.48 11.06
N VAL A 230 20.80 -14.96 10.36
CA VAL A 230 21.31 -14.41 9.10
C VAL A 230 20.94 -15.37 7.97
N TYR A 231 20.23 -14.89 6.98
CA TYR A 231 19.63 -15.72 5.94
C TYR A 231 19.52 -15.00 4.59
N GLU A 232 19.13 -15.74 3.57
CA GLU A 232 18.67 -15.23 2.27
C GLU A 232 17.45 -16.03 1.81
N VAL A 233 16.50 -15.36 1.15
CA VAL A 233 15.33 -15.99 0.55
C VAL A 233 15.69 -16.42 -0.86
N ILE A 234 15.71 -17.74 -1.12
CA ILE A 234 16.01 -18.30 -2.44
C ILE A 234 14.76 -18.37 -3.30
N ARG A 235 13.60 -18.62 -2.67
CA ARG A 235 12.30 -18.70 -3.36
C ARG A 235 11.18 -18.24 -2.41
N ASN A 236 10.28 -17.45 -2.94
CA ASN A 236 9.08 -17.01 -2.23
C ASN A 236 8.02 -18.10 -2.12
N PHE A 237 6.95 -17.84 -1.37
CA PHE A 237 5.80 -18.75 -1.32
C PHE A 237 5.26 -19.00 -2.73
N GLN A 238 4.80 -20.22 -2.96
CA GLN A 238 4.05 -20.56 -4.16
C GLN A 238 2.57 -20.27 -3.91
N GLN A 239 1.97 -19.55 -4.84
CA GLN A 239 0.53 -19.34 -4.89
C GLN A 239 -0.20 -20.58 -5.40
#